data_fe189f55854171336719c75956d877ea
#
_entry.id   fe189f55854171336719c75956d877ea
#
_cell.length_a   1.000
_cell.length_b   1.000
_cell.length_c   1.000
_cell.angle_alpha   90.00
_cell.angle_beta   90.00
_cell.angle_gamma   90.00
#
_symmetry.space_group_name_H-M   'P 1'
#
loop_
_entity.id
_entity.type
_entity.pdbx_description
1 polymer ?
#
loop_
_entity_poly.entity_id
_entity_poly.type
_entity_poly.pdbx_seq_one_letter_code
_entity_poly.pdbx_strand_id
1 'polypeptide(L)'
;MSNTNINLRQAVRAFTLNYGDPIKHLNSLLEQDPNNNIAVLLKAWMLVLSNDGPSLAKARKLVAGLTTDKLTQRENGHLRALELALNNQWPSAVAVLDRHLMEDPHDLIGHQCALRLDGYQGRFHREAGRAARALPFWSKEDPDYGIMLSFYGFGLEELGDFSRAEDISREAAELEPYGYWPHHAVSHVMEMTGRPQEGLKWMDSREALWNGANCNNRVHIWWHKALFFIELGQFDQALAIYDDEILPVMRPVATQLCNPTALLWRLELLGLDAGSRWQDLLPLWHEQLAGMYSPFNEIHAAMSALKANDCPAYNSILENMKSRGQGNSELAPAYNEVAVPIAEAMNKFVNGDYKAALDGLLPVQGSLWRMGGSIAQRDLIEWTMVEAGIRAGEKNVAMSLVNERLSSRPDSVINARFMGDLGE
;
A
#
# COMPACT_ATOMS: atom_id res chain seq x y z
N MET A 1 -17.87 -27.20 -16.45
CA MET A 1 -18.01 -26.38 -15.22
C MET A 1 -19.39 -25.73 -15.24
N SER A 2 -20.08 -25.67 -14.10
CA SER A 2 -21.35 -24.91 -14.02
C SER A 2 -21.08 -23.41 -14.17
N ASN A 3 -22.06 -22.61 -14.63
CA ASN A 3 -21.94 -21.14 -14.73
C ASN A 3 -21.54 -20.51 -13.37
N THR A 4 -21.98 -21.08 -12.27
CA THR A 4 -21.67 -20.69 -10.89
C THR A 4 -20.16 -20.77 -10.62
N ASN A 5 -19.51 -21.90 -11.00
CA ASN A 5 -18.06 -22.07 -10.82
C ASN A 5 -17.24 -21.13 -11.72
N ILE A 6 -17.75 -20.81 -12.90
CA ILE A 6 -17.08 -19.87 -13.83
C ILE A 6 -17.08 -18.47 -13.23
N ASN A 7 -18.22 -17.96 -12.75
CA ASN A 7 -18.34 -16.64 -12.16
C ASN A 7 -17.46 -16.49 -10.90
N LEU A 8 -17.43 -17.50 -10.01
CA LEU A 8 -16.57 -17.47 -8.84
C LEU A 8 -15.09 -17.38 -9.22
N ARG A 9 -14.64 -18.22 -10.16
CA ARG A 9 -13.27 -18.18 -10.63
C ARG A 9 -12.89 -16.84 -11.25
N GLN A 10 -13.78 -16.26 -12.07
CA GLN A 10 -13.57 -14.93 -12.66
C GLN A 10 -13.48 -13.85 -11.58
N ALA A 11 -14.33 -13.91 -10.54
CA ALA A 11 -14.26 -12.98 -9.41
C ALA A 11 -12.94 -13.09 -8.64
N VAL A 12 -12.49 -14.32 -8.36
CA VAL A 12 -11.21 -14.58 -7.67
C VAL A 12 -10.04 -14.06 -8.49
N ARG A 13 -9.98 -14.36 -9.79
CA ARG A 13 -8.91 -13.85 -10.66
C ARG A 13 -8.92 -12.32 -10.76
N ALA A 14 -10.09 -11.70 -10.94
CA ALA A 14 -10.20 -10.24 -11.00
C ALA A 14 -9.75 -9.58 -9.68
N PHE A 15 -10.05 -10.19 -8.54
CA PHE A 15 -9.63 -9.74 -7.22
C PHE A 15 -8.11 -9.88 -7.03
N THR A 16 -7.53 -11.03 -7.36
CA THR A 16 -6.11 -11.32 -7.12
C THR A 16 -5.18 -10.63 -8.12
N LEU A 17 -5.60 -10.50 -9.37
CA LEU A 17 -4.88 -9.74 -10.40
C LEU A 17 -5.02 -8.22 -10.22
N ASN A 18 -5.94 -7.74 -9.39
CA ASN A 18 -6.38 -6.33 -9.34
C ASN A 18 -6.77 -5.80 -10.73
N TYR A 19 -7.38 -6.65 -11.56
CA TYR A 19 -7.76 -6.33 -12.92
C TYR A 19 -9.18 -6.81 -13.23
N GLY A 20 -10.02 -5.94 -13.78
CA GLY A 20 -11.43 -6.21 -14.05
C GLY A 20 -12.36 -5.85 -12.88
N ASP A 21 -13.60 -6.33 -12.95
CA ASP A 21 -14.65 -6.04 -11.97
C ASP A 21 -15.09 -7.32 -11.21
N PRO A 22 -14.45 -7.64 -10.09
CA PRO A 22 -14.83 -8.79 -9.28
C PRO A 22 -16.25 -8.68 -8.71
N ILE A 23 -16.73 -7.45 -8.42
CA ILE A 23 -18.07 -7.23 -7.85
C ILE A 23 -19.15 -7.61 -8.87
N LYS A 24 -18.96 -7.31 -10.15
CA LYS A 24 -19.88 -7.72 -11.21
C LYS A 24 -20.05 -9.25 -11.24
N HIS A 25 -18.96 -9.99 -11.20
CA HIS A 25 -18.99 -11.46 -11.20
C HIS A 25 -19.64 -12.01 -9.94
N LEU A 26 -19.36 -11.42 -8.76
CA LEU A 26 -19.96 -11.81 -7.48
C LEU A 26 -21.47 -11.54 -7.45
N ASN A 27 -21.93 -10.39 -7.98
CA ASN A 27 -23.34 -10.08 -8.03
C ASN A 27 -24.09 -11.06 -8.93
N SER A 28 -23.57 -11.35 -10.14
CA SER A 28 -24.16 -12.35 -11.04
C SER A 28 -24.20 -13.75 -10.41
N LEU A 29 -23.20 -14.10 -9.61
CA LEU A 29 -23.18 -15.37 -8.88
C LEU A 29 -24.26 -15.41 -7.79
N LEU A 30 -24.36 -14.37 -6.97
CA LEU A 30 -25.31 -14.28 -5.85
C LEU A 30 -26.76 -14.09 -6.31
N GLU A 31 -27.02 -13.58 -7.52
CA GLU A 31 -28.34 -13.60 -8.15
C GLU A 31 -28.79 -15.02 -8.50
N GLN A 32 -27.87 -15.89 -8.91
CA GLN A 32 -28.13 -17.29 -9.26
C GLN A 32 -28.13 -18.20 -8.04
N ASP A 33 -27.27 -17.94 -7.07
CA ASP A 33 -27.09 -18.70 -5.83
C ASP A 33 -26.90 -17.75 -4.64
N PRO A 34 -27.99 -17.24 -4.06
CA PRO A 34 -27.94 -16.31 -2.92
C PRO A 34 -27.25 -16.86 -1.67
N ASN A 35 -27.13 -18.19 -1.56
CA ASN A 35 -26.53 -18.88 -0.43
C ASN A 35 -25.08 -19.29 -0.69
N ASN A 36 -24.43 -18.75 -1.72
CA ASN A 36 -23.03 -19.03 -2.01
C ASN A 36 -22.10 -18.33 -0.99
N ASN A 37 -21.78 -19.05 0.07
CA ASN A 37 -21.05 -18.50 1.22
C ASN A 37 -19.68 -17.94 0.84
N ILE A 38 -18.92 -18.62 -0.05
CA ILE A 38 -17.60 -18.13 -0.45
C ILE A 38 -17.69 -16.84 -1.27
N ALA A 39 -18.74 -16.64 -2.05
CA ALA A 39 -18.98 -15.38 -2.75
C ALA A 39 -19.33 -14.23 -1.78
N VAL A 40 -20.13 -14.51 -0.76
CA VAL A 40 -20.42 -13.56 0.32
C VAL A 40 -19.16 -13.18 1.08
N LEU A 41 -18.33 -14.17 1.44
CA LEU A 41 -17.06 -13.95 2.14
C LEU A 41 -16.06 -13.16 1.32
N LEU A 42 -15.92 -13.46 0.02
CA LEU A 42 -15.04 -12.67 -0.88
C LEU A 42 -15.52 -11.21 -0.99
N LYS A 43 -16.84 -11.00 -1.12
CA LYS A 43 -17.40 -9.64 -1.14
C LYS A 43 -17.15 -8.91 0.19
N ALA A 44 -17.28 -9.59 1.32
CA ALA A 44 -16.96 -9.04 2.63
C ALA A 44 -15.47 -8.68 2.76
N TRP A 45 -14.57 -9.56 2.27
CA TRP A 45 -13.13 -9.27 2.23
C TRP A 45 -12.81 -8.00 1.42
N MET A 46 -13.39 -7.86 0.24
CA MET A 46 -13.18 -6.66 -0.58
C MET A 46 -13.59 -5.39 0.15
N LEU A 47 -14.69 -5.43 0.90
CA LEU A 47 -15.16 -4.30 1.71
C LEU A 47 -14.23 -4.03 2.90
N VAL A 48 -13.73 -5.06 3.58
CA VAL A 48 -12.75 -4.91 4.68
C VAL A 48 -11.45 -4.28 4.17
N LEU A 49 -10.97 -4.75 3.03
CA LEU A 49 -9.72 -4.26 2.42
C LEU A 49 -9.83 -2.87 1.78
N SER A 50 -11.03 -2.30 1.64
CA SER A 50 -11.21 -0.89 1.29
C SER A 50 -10.79 0.05 2.41
N ASN A 51 -10.82 -0.44 3.66
CA ASN A 51 -10.37 0.27 4.86
C ASN A 51 -11.07 1.63 5.08
N ASP A 52 -12.37 1.65 4.86
CA ASP A 52 -13.25 2.80 5.12
C ASP A 52 -14.48 2.40 5.93
N GLY A 53 -15.03 3.33 6.71
CA GLY A 53 -16.15 3.08 7.63
C GLY A 53 -17.42 2.54 6.96
N PRO A 54 -17.90 3.15 5.87
CA PRO A 54 -19.08 2.66 5.15
C PRO A 54 -18.93 1.24 4.61
N SER A 55 -17.76 0.89 4.07
CA SER A 55 -17.47 -0.45 3.56
C SER A 55 -17.47 -1.49 4.68
N LEU A 56 -16.87 -1.17 5.83
CA LEU A 56 -16.86 -2.06 6.98
C LEU A 56 -18.24 -2.29 7.57
N ALA A 57 -19.09 -1.26 7.63
CA ALA A 57 -20.47 -1.42 8.07
C ALA A 57 -21.24 -2.38 7.15
N LYS A 58 -20.99 -2.33 5.83
CA LYS A 58 -21.55 -3.28 4.86
C LYS A 58 -20.98 -4.69 5.06
N ALA A 59 -19.67 -4.82 5.27
CA ALA A 59 -19.03 -6.11 5.54
C ALA A 59 -19.60 -6.79 6.78
N ARG A 60 -19.77 -6.04 7.89
CA ARG A 60 -20.42 -6.55 9.12
C ARG A 60 -21.82 -7.11 8.85
N LYS A 61 -22.62 -6.41 8.03
CA LYS A 61 -23.98 -6.90 7.67
C LYS A 61 -23.92 -8.18 6.85
N LEU A 62 -22.95 -8.31 5.93
CA LEU A 62 -22.80 -9.54 5.12
C LEU A 62 -22.44 -10.74 6.00
N VAL A 63 -21.47 -10.60 6.90
CA VAL A 63 -21.00 -11.74 7.72
C VAL A 63 -21.99 -12.11 8.82
N ALA A 64 -22.81 -11.16 9.31
CA ALA A 64 -23.82 -11.44 10.35
C ALA A 64 -24.90 -12.45 9.93
N GLY A 65 -25.08 -12.68 8.63
CA GLY A 65 -25.99 -13.69 8.09
C GLY A 65 -25.41 -15.09 7.98
N LEU A 66 -24.11 -15.26 8.22
CA LEU A 66 -23.43 -16.55 8.10
C LEU A 66 -23.44 -17.31 9.44
N THR A 67 -23.69 -18.60 9.40
CA THR A 67 -23.70 -19.47 10.58
C THR A 67 -22.67 -20.59 10.39
N THR A 68 -21.79 -20.77 11.36
CA THR A 68 -20.60 -21.64 11.29
C THR A 68 -20.92 -23.11 10.99
N ASP A 69 -22.06 -23.61 11.45
CA ASP A 69 -22.53 -24.99 11.25
C ASP A 69 -22.90 -25.31 9.78
N LYS A 70 -23.09 -24.27 8.95
CA LYS A 70 -23.41 -24.38 7.52
C LYS A 70 -22.23 -24.14 6.60
N LEU A 71 -21.06 -23.81 7.17
CA LEU A 71 -19.87 -23.47 6.42
C LEU A 71 -18.92 -24.66 6.31
N THR A 72 -18.25 -24.76 5.16
CA THR A 72 -17.11 -25.66 4.99
C THR A 72 -15.92 -25.21 5.86
N GLN A 73 -14.91 -26.07 6.02
CA GLN A 73 -13.68 -25.71 6.74
C GLN A 73 -13.01 -24.46 6.16
N ARG A 74 -12.93 -24.35 4.82
CA ARG A 74 -12.42 -23.19 4.10
C ARG A 74 -13.21 -21.92 4.43
N GLU A 75 -14.52 -21.98 4.33
CA GLU A 75 -15.40 -20.82 4.60
C GLU A 75 -15.34 -20.39 6.06
N ASN A 76 -15.25 -21.33 7.00
CA ASN A 76 -15.04 -21.04 8.43
C ASN A 76 -13.69 -20.36 8.70
N GLY A 77 -12.62 -20.75 8.01
CA GLY A 77 -11.33 -20.09 8.07
C GLY A 77 -11.43 -18.62 7.66
N HIS A 78 -12.08 -18.35 6.54
CA HIS A 78 -12.30 -16.97 6.07
C HIS A 78 -13.19 -16.17 7.02
N LEU A 79 -14.32 -16.73 7.49
CA LEU A 79 -15.22 -16.02 8.40
C LEU A 79 -14.50 -15.61 9.68
N ARG A 80 -13.77 -16.54 10.30
CA ARG A 80 -13.00 -16.25 11.51
C ARG A 80 -11.96 -15.14 11.31
N ALA A 81 -11.23 -15.17 10.19
CA ALA A 81 -10.26 -14.14 9.86
C ALA A 81 -10.93 -12.77 9.59
N LEU A 82 -12.08 -12.77 8.88
CA LEU A 82 -12.89 -11.57 8.64
C LEU A 82 -13.38 -10.93 9.94
N GLU A 83 -13.89 -11.71 10.88
CA GLU A 83 -14.37 -11.22 12.18
C GLU A 83 -13.24 -10.54 12.97
N LEU A 84 -12.05 -11.14 12.97
CA LEU A 84 -10.86 -10.55 13.57
C LEU A 84 -10.46 -9.23 12.86
N ALA A 85 -10.44 -9.24 11.53
CA ALA A 85 -10.08 -8.07 10.74
C ALA A 85 -11.07 -6.90 10.95
N LEU A 86 -12.37 -7.19 11.02
CA LEU A 86 -13.43 -6.24 11.32
C LEU A 86 -13.32 -5.63 12.74
N ASN A 87 -12.62 -6.30 13.65
CA ASN A 87 -12.36 -5.84 15.01
C ASN A 87 -10.94 -5.25 15.19
N ASN A 88 -10.27 -4.90 14.08
CA ASN A 88 -8.91 -4.34 14.07
C ASN A 88 -7.85 -5.25 14.72
N GLN A 89 -8.09 -6.56 14.69
CA GLN A 89 -7.16 -7.61 15.13
C GLN A 89 -6.45 -8.19 13.89
N TRP A 90 -5.77 -7.34 13.16
CA TRP A 90 -5.16 -7.71 11.87
C TRP A 90 -4.02 -8.74 11.99
N PRO A 91 -3.10 -8.64 12.96
CA PRO A 91 -2.13 -9.70 13.21
C PRO A 91 -2.77 -11.07 13.44
N SER A 92 -3.82 -11.11 14.26
CA SER A 92 -4.57 -12.34 14.56
C SER A 92 -5.34 -12.85 13.33
N ALA A 93 -5.92 -11.96 12.52
CA ALA A 93 -6.59 -12.33 11.27
C ALA A 93 -5.62 -12.98 10.29
N VAL A 94 -4.40 -12.41 10.12
CA VAL A 94 -3.34 -12.98 9.27
C VAL A 94 -2.87 -14.33 9.83
N ALA A 95 -2.75 -14.50 11.14
CA ALA A 95 -2.36 -15.79 11.72
C ALA A 95 -3.40 -16.90 11.42
N VAL A 96 -4.70 -16.57 11.42
CA VAL A 96 -5.76 -17.50 11.00
C VAL A 96 -5.64 -17.85 9.51
N LEU A 97 -5.42 -16.85 8.64
CA LEU A 97 -5.20 -17.08 7.21
C LEU A 97 -3.93 -17.90 6.95
N ASP A 98 -2.82 -17.61 7.63
CA ASP A 98 -1.57 -18.38 7.50
C ASP A 98 -1.80 -19.86 7.84
N ARG A 99 -2.54 -20.15 8.91
CA ARG A 99 -2.88 -21.53 9.27
C ARG A 99 -3.76 -22.20 8.21
N HIS A 100 -4.78 -21.48 7.74
CA HIS A 100 -5.66 -21.94 6.67
C HIS A 100 -4.88 -22.29 5.40
N LEU A 101 -3.96 -21.42 4.97
CA LEU A 101 -3.14 -21.59 3.77
C LEU A 101 -2.10 -22.72 3.86
N MET A 102 -1.75 -23.19 5.06
CA MET A 102 -0.98 -24.43 5.23
C MET A 102 -1.82 -25.68 4.94
N GLU A 103 -3.14 -25.59 5.14
CA GLU A 103 -4.11 -26.69 4.90
C GLU A 103 -4.69 -26.63 3.48
N ASP A 104 -4.90 -25.43 2.92
CA ASP A 104 -5.37 -25.16 1.56
C ASP A 104 -4.44 -24.19 0.82
N PRO A 105 -3.27 -24.64 0.31
CA PRO A 105 -2.28 -23.79 -0.33
C PRO A 105 -2.73 -23.19 -1.68
N HIS A 106 -3.86 -23.67 -2.25
CA HIS A 106 -4.43 -23.16 -3.49
C HIS A 106 -5.47 -22.04 -3.27
N ASP A 107 -5.74 -21.64 -2.02
CA ASP A 107 -6.70 -20.58 -1.75
C ASP A 107 -6.15 -19.19 -2.04
N LEU A 108 -6.29 -18.73 -3.27
CA LEU A 108 -5.85 -17.41 -3.72
C LEU A 108 -6.56 -16.26 -2.97
N ILE A 109 -7.79 -16.46 -2.49
CA ILE A 109 -8.48 -15.44 -1.68
C ILE A 109 -7.72 -15.22 -0.38
N GLY A 110 -7.34 -16.32 0.28
CA GLY A 110 -6.58 -16.27 1.52
C GLY A 110 -5.22 -15.60 1.34
N HIS A 111 -4.48 -15.95 0.28
CA HIS A 111 -3.19 -15.33 -0.04
C HIS A 111 -3.32 -13.82 -0.25
N GLN A 112 -4.24 -13.36 -1.11
CA GLN A 112 -4.45 -11.94 -1.38
C GLN A 112 -4.86 -11.17 -0.11
N CYS A 113 -5.75 -11.74 0.72
CA CYS A 113 -6.21 -11.10 1.94
C CYS A 113 -5.08 -10.98 2.97
N ALA A 114 -4.29 -12.03 3.15
CA ALA A 114 -3.14 -12.01 4.06
C ALA A 114 -2.08 -11.01 3.61
N LEU A 115 -1.73 -11.00 2.31
CA LEU A 115 -0.81 -10.03 1.72
C LEU A 115 -1.27 -8.58 1.97
N ARG A 116 -2.55 -8.28 1.73
CA ARG A 116 -3.09 -6.92 1.91
C ARG A 116 -3.11 -6.50 3.38
N LEU A 117 -3.50 -7.38 4.31
CA LEU A 117 -3.47 -7.10 5.75
C LEU A 117 -2.05 -6.94 6.28
N ASP A 118 -1.10 -7.77 5.81
CA ASP A 118 0.32 -7.59 6.13
C ASP A 118 0.85 -6.26 5.61
N GLY A 119 0.43 -5.82 4.41
CA GLY A 119 0.80 -4.53 3.84
C GLY A 119 0.30 -3.34 4.66
N TYR A 120 -0.93 -3.40 5.17
CA TYR A 120 -1.45 -2.36 6.07
C TYR A 120 -0.69 -2.28 7.39
N GLN A 121 0.08 -3.32 7.74
CA GLN A 121 0.93 -3.39 8.91
C GLN A 121 2.43 -3.22 8.59
N GLY A 122 2.79 -2.95 7.31
CA GLY A 122 4.18 -2.85 6.85
C GLY A 122 4.96 -4.16 6.86
N ARG A 123 4.29 -5.28 6.73
CA ARG A 123 4.85 -6.63 6.83
C ARG A 123 4.80 -7.41 5.52
N PHE A 124 4.83 -6.74 4.37
CA PHE A 124 4.79 -7.38 3.05
C PHE A 124 5.85 -8.47 2.86
N HIS A 125 7.03 -8.32 3.49
CA HIS A 125 8.10 -9.33 3.46
C HIS A 125 7.64 -10.74 3.91
N ARG A 126 6.57 -10.85 4.71
CA ARG A 126 6.02 -12.14 5.14
C ARG A 126 5.47 -12.96 3.97
N GLU A 127 5.09 -12.29 2.88
CA GLU A 127 4.56 -12.96 1.69
C GLU A 127 5.60 -13.87 1.03
N ALA A 128 6.89 -13.54 1.08
CA ALA A 128 7.95 -14.41 0.58
C ALA A 128 7.88 -15.80 1.21
N GLY A 129 7.78 -15.86 2.54
CA GLY A 129 7.67 -17.13 3.26
C GLY A 129 6.32 -17.82 3.05
N ARG A 130 5.22 -17.06 2.95
CA ARG A 130 3.86 -17.60 2.71
C ARG A 130 3.79 -18.25 1.33
N ALA A 131 4.21 -17.56 0.29
CA ALA A 131 4.22 -18.07 -1.07
C ALA A 131 5.20 -19.25 -1.22
N ALA A 132 6.39 -19.18 -0.60
CA ALA A 132 7.36 -20.28 -0.62
C ALA A 132 6.81 -21.57 -0.02
N ARG A 133 5.95 -21.51 1.00
CA ARG A 133 5.27 -22.69 1.56
C ARG A 133 4.21 -23.26 0.60
N ALA A 134 3.55 -22.42 -0.16
CA ALA A 134 2.46 -22.84 -1.07
C ALA A 134 2.98 -23.37 -2.41
N LEU A 135 4.01 -22.71 -3.00
CA LEU A 135 4.51 -23.02 -4.34
C LEU A 135 4.84 -24.50 -4.63
N PRO A 136 5.36 -25.33 -3.68
CA PRO A 136 5.57 -26.75 -3.92
C PRO A 136 4.30 -27.55 -4.21
N PHE A 137 3.11 -27.02 -3.91
CA PHE A 137 1.82 -27.61 -4.21
C PHE A 137 1.25 -27.15 -5.56
N TRP A 138 1.89 -26.20 -6.24
CA TRP A 138 1.47 -25.65 -7.52
C TRP A 138 2.30 -26.24 -8.66
N SER A 139 1.66 -26.49 -9.79
CA SER A 139 2.33 -26.87 -11.05
C SER A 139 2.39 -25.66 -11.98
N LYS A 140 3.42 -25.60 -12.84
CA LYS A 140 3.51 -24.58 -13.90
C LYS A 140 2.35 -24.63 -14.91
N GLU A 141 1.69 -25.77 -15.00
CA GLU A 141 0.49 -25.99 -15.82
C GLU A 141 -0.80 -25.50 -15.15
N ASP A 142 -0.75 -25.16 -13.87
CA ASP A 142 -1.91 -24.62 -13.17
C ASP A 142 -2.22 -23.21 -13.72
N PRO A 143 -3.46 -22.96 -14.13
CA PRO A 143 -3.81 -21.75 -14.87
C PRO A 143 -3.71 -20.45 -14.02
N ASP A 144 -3.49 -20.58 -12.73
CA ASP A 144 -3.34 -19.47 -11.77
C ASP A 144 -1.92 -19.43 -11.15
N TYR A 145 -0.99 -20.26 -11.65
CA TYR A 145 0.39 -20.32 -11.17
C TYR A 145 1.11 -18.96 -11.24
N GLY A 146 0.88 -18.19 -12.31
CA GLY A 146 1.44 -16.85 -12.46
C GLY A 146 1.01 -15.88 -11.36
N ILE A 147 -0.20 -16.05 -10.80
CA ILE A 147 -0.68 -15.27 -9.66
C ILE A 147 0.15 -15.58 -8.42
N MET A 148 0.41 -16.87 -8.14
CA MET A 148 1.26 -17.27 -6.99
C MET A 148 2.69 -16.81 -7.14
N LEU A 149 3.27 -16.87 -8.35
CA LEU A 149 4.58 -16.30 -8.62
C LEU A 149 4.63 -14.80 -8.37
N SER A 150 3.57 -14.07 -8.73
CA SER A 150 3.52 -12.63 -8.53
C SER A 150 3.53 -12.24 -7.04
N PHE A 151 2.84 -13.01 -6.19
CA PHE A 151 2.90 -12.83 -4.74
C PHE A 151 4.29 -13.14 -4.18
N TYR A 152 4.91 -14.23 -4.66
CA TYR A 152 6.25 -14.59 -4.23
C TYR A 152 7.29 -13.54 -4.63
N GLY A 153 7.24 -13.08 -5.88
CA GLY A 153 8.16 -12.04 -6.39
C GLY A 153 8.05 -10.74 -5.59
N PHE A 154 6.83 -10.28 -5.29
CA PHE A 154 6.63 -9.09 -4.48
C PHE A 154 7.09 -9.29 -3.02
N GLY A 155 6.83 -10.45 -2.44
CA GLY A 155 7.32 -10.76 -1.09
C GLY A 155 8.85 -10.80 -0.99
N LEU A 156 9.53 -11.31 -2.02
CA LEU A 156 11.00 -11.31 -2.12
C LEU A 156 11.57 -9.89 -2.24
N GLU A 157 10.90 -9.02 -3.01
CA GLU A 157 11.28 -7.62 -3.13
C GLU A 157 11.25 -6.93 -1.76
N GLU A 158 10.15 -7.03 -1.03
CA GLU A 158 10.00 -6.46 0.31
C GLU A 158 10.93 -7.12 1.37
N LEU A 159 11.47 -8.28 1.06
CA LEU A 159 12.51 -8.95 1.87
C LEU A 159 13.93 -8.46 1.53
N GLY A 160 14.09 -7.74 0.40
CA GLY A 160 15.38 -7.26 -0.09
C GLY A 160 16.14 -8.24 -1.00
N ASP A 161 15.53 -9.35 -1.39
CA ASP A 161 16.10 -10.31 -2.36
C ASP A 161 15.76 -9.86 -3.80
N PHE A 162 16.31 -8.68 -4.18
CA PHE A 162 15.95 -7.99 -5.41
C PHE A 162 16.25 -8.80 -6.68
N SER A 163 17.34 -9.54 -6.72
CA SER A 163 17.71 -10.34 -7.91
C SER A 163 16.66 -11.42 -8.20
N ARG A 164 16.30 -12.21 -7.19
CA ARG A 164 15.26 -13.24 -7.35
C ARG A 164 13.89 -12.66 -7.54
N ALA A 165 13.60 -11.55 -6.85
CA ALA A 165 12.33 -10.82 -6.99
C ALA A 165 12.11 -10.37 -8.44
N GLU A 166 13.14 -9.82 -9.10
CA GLU A 166 13.07 -9.39 -10.49
C GLU A 166 12.82 -10.57 -11.45
N ASP A 167 13.62 -11.63 -11.35
CA ASP A 167 13.48 -12.80 -12.23
C ASP A 167 12.08 -13.42 -12.13
N ILE A 168 11.61 -13.65 -10.91
CA ILE A 168 10.30 -14.26 -10.65
C ILE A 168 9.16 -13.33 -11.07
N SER A 169 9.25 -12.04 -10.79
CA SER A 169 8.19 -11.10 -11.15
C SER A 169 8.12 -10.88 -12.66
N ARG A 170 9.25 -10.95 -13.39
CA ARG A 170 9.25 -10.92 -14.85
C ARG A 170 8.60 -12.18 -15.43
N GLU A 171 8.91 -13.39 -14.92
CA GLU A 171 8.22 -14.62 -15.31
C GLU A 171 6.72 -14.52 -15.04
N ALA A 172 6.33 -14.04 -13.87
CA ALA A 172 4.92 -13.85 -13.50
C ALA A 172 4.20 -12.85 -14.43
N ALA A 173 4.88 -11.76 -14.87
CA ALA A 173 4.32 -10.78 -15.80
C ALA A 173 4.11 -11.34 -17.22
N GLU A 174 4.86 -12.34 -17.63
CA GLU A 174 4.62 -13.06 -18.91
C GLU A 174 3.43 -14.03 -18.78
N LEU A 175 3.29 -14.69 -17.63
CA LEU A 175 2.19 -15.62 -17.38
C LEU A 175 0.86 -14.89 -17.14
N GLU A 176 0.89 -13.73 -16.47
CA GLU A 176 -0.28 -12.90 -16.15
C GLU A 176 -0.06 -11.46 -16.64
N PRO A 177 -0.13 -11.21 -17.97
CA PRO A 177 0.21 -9.91 -18.55
C PRO A 177 -0.60 -8.72 -18.02
N TYR A 178 -1.83 -8.96 -17.55
CA TYR A 178 -2.70 -7.92 -16.96
C TYR A 178 -2.63 -7.87 -15.43
N GLY A 179 -1.77 -8.69 -14.81
CA GLY A 179 -1.62 -8.74 -13.36
C GLY A 179 -0.94 -7.46 -12.82
N TYR A 180 -1.54 -6.83 -11.82
CA TYR A 180 -0.94 -5.67 -11.15
C TYR A 180 0.36 -6.02 -10.42
N TRP A 181 0.35 -7.10 -9.61
CA TRP A 181 1.46 -7.42 -8.71
C TRP A 181 2.81 -7.62 -9.41
N PRO A 182 2.91 -8.37 -10.54
CA PRO A 182 4.22 -8.58 -11.16
C PRO A 182 4.78 -7.30 -11.78
N HIS A 183 3.95 -6.46 -12.41
CA HIS A 183 4.41 -5.16 -12.95
C HIS A 183 4.88 -4.24 -11.83
N HIS A 184 4.15 -4.20 -10.73
CA HIS A 184 4.44 -3.43 -9.54
C HIS A 184 5.75 -3.90 -8.86
N ALA A 185 5.94 -5.21 -8.68
CA ALA A 185 7.13 -5.76 -8.05
C ALA A 185 8.41 -5.45 -8.85
N VAL A 186 8.38 -5.56 -10.19
CA VAL A 186 9.53 -5.17 -11.02
C VAL A 186 9.82 -3.68 -10.90
N SER A 187 8.78 -2.84 -10.82
CA SER A 187 8.97 -1.39 -10.62
C SER A 187 9.63 -1.09 -9.27
N HIS A 188 9.20 -1.76 -8.21
CA HIS A 188 9.85 -1.68 -6.90
C HIS A 188 11.33 -2.07 -6.94
N VAL A 189 11.65 -3.20 -7.58
CA VAL A 189 13.05 -3.65 -7.72
C VAL A 189 13.89 -2.58 -8.42
N MET A 190 13.39 -1.99 -9.53
CA MET A 190 14.09 -0.93 -10.25
C MET A 190 14.32 0.31 -9.38
N GLU A 191 13.32 0.70 -8.59
CA GLU A 191 13.42 1.82 -7.66
C GLU A 191 14.44 1.54 -6.55
N MET A 192 14.33 0.38 -5.89
CA MET A 192 15.19 0.03 -4.76
C MET A 192 16.64 -0.25 -5.17
N THR A 193 16.88 -0.61 -6.43
CA THR A 193 18.23 -0.85 -6.97
C THR A 193 18.79 0.33 -7.76
N GLY A 194 18.13 1.52 -7.73
CA GLY A 194 18.65 2.73 -8.37
C GLY A 194 18.71 2.68 -9.91
N ARG A 195 17.76 2.00 -10.55
CA ARG A 195 17.69 1.82 -12.02
C ARG A 195 16.49 2.53 -12.65
N PRO A 196 16.32 3.87 -12.45
CA PRO A 196 15.12 4.58 -12.89
C PRO A 196 14.90 4.57 -14.40
N GLN A 197 15.98 4.60 -15.22
CA GLN A 197 15.86 4.53 -16.69
C GLN A 197 15.34 3.17 -17.16
N GLU A 198 15.76 2.08 -16.51
CA GLU A 198 15.24 0.74 -16.81
C GLU A 198 13.79 0.60 -16.33
N GLY A 199 13.47 1.19 -15.17
CA GLY A 199 12.11 1.26 -14.66
C GLY A 199 11.15 1.96 -15.63
N LEU A 200 11.52 3.12 -16.18
CA LEU A 200 10.74 3.80 -17.22
C LEU A 200 10.56 2.91 -18.46
N LYS A 201 11.64 2.30 -18.99
CA LYS A 201 11.56 1.39 -20.14
C LYS A 201 10.62 0.21 -19.87
N TRP A 202 10.69 -0.38 -18.67
CA TRP A 202 9.80 -1.46 -18.26
C TRP A 202 8.35 -1.03 -18.29
N MET A 203 8.03 0.10 -17.66
CA MET A 203 6.67 0.64 -17.60
C MET A 203 6.14 1.02 -18.99
N ASP A 204 6.92 1.76 -19.77
CA ASP A 204 6.52 2.22 -21.12
C ASP A 204 6.25 1.04 -22.05
N SER A 205 7.09 0.01 -22.04
CA SER A 205 6.93 -1.17 -22.90
C SER A 205 5.67 -1.98 -22.58
N ARG A 206 5.10 -1.81 -21.40
CA ARG A 206 3.94 -2.57 -20.89
C ARG A 206 2.74 -1.69 -20.56
N GLU A 207 2.78 -0.41 -20.91
CA GLU A 207 1.73 0.55 -20.55
C GLU A 207 0.34 0.10 -21.01
N ALA A 208 0.22 -0.46 -22.20
CA ALA A 208 -1.05 -0.98 -22.71
C ALA A 208 -1.65 -2.12 -21.85
N LEU A 209 -0.84 -2.79 -21.03
CA LEU A 209 -1.29 -3.89 -20.16
C LEU A 209 -1.78 -3.39 -18.80
N TRP A 210 -1.13 -2.38 -18.22
CA TRP A 210 -1.43 -1.91 -16.87
C TRP A 210 -2.18 -0.56 -16.82
N ASN A 211 -2.18 0.27 -17.88
CA ASN A 211 -2.83 1.59 -17.87
C ASN A 211 -4.32 1.55 -18.26
N GLY A 212 -4.89 0.39 -18.53
CA GLY A 212 -6.31 0.26 -18.89
C GLY A 212 -7.26 0.54 -17.72
N ALA A 213 -8.51 0.96 -18.03
CA ALA A 213 -9.56 1.21 -17.04
C ALA A 213 -9.87 0.00 -16.16
N ASN A 214 -9.53 -1.20 -16.59
CA ASN A 214 -9.70 -2.44 -15.84
C ASN A 214 -8.57 -2.68 -14.81
N CYS A 215 -7.46 -1.96 -14.87
CA CYS A 215 -6.41 -2.04 -13.84
C CYS A 215 -6.82 -1.22 -12.61
N ASN A 216 -7.17 -1.89 -11.53
CA ASN A 216 -7.73 -1.24 -10.34
C ASN A 216 -6.72 -0.38 -9.57
N ASN A 217 -5.43 -0.67 -9.72
CA ASN A 217 -4.34 0.02 -9.03
C ASN A 217 -3.41 0.78 -9.99
N ARG A 218 -3.88 1.14 -11.20
CA ARG A 218 -3.07 1.88 -12.18
C ARG A 218 -2.50 3.20 -11.63
N VAL A 219 -3.25 3.87 -10.76
CA VAL A 219 -2.80 5.10 -10.07
C VAL A 219 -1.50 4.87 -9.32
N HIS A 220 -1.36 3.72 -8.66
CA HIS A 220 -0.14 3.39 -7.92
C HIS A 220 1.04 3.03 -8.84
N ILE A 221 0.78 2.44 -10.00
CA ILE A 221 1.82 2.22 -11.03
C ILE A 221 2.29 3.56 -11.60
N TRP A 222 1.38 4.48 -11.91
CA TRP A 222 1.71 5.85 -12.32
C TRP A 222 2.52 6.59 -11.25
N TRP A 223 2.20 6.39 -9.98
CA TRP A 223 2.97 6.95 -8.88
C TRP A 223 4.43 6.46 -8.89
N HIS A 224 4.70 5.17 -9.09
CA HIS A 224 6.06 4.66 -9.25
C HIS A 224 6.77 5.27 -10.47
N LYS A 225 6.06 5.43 -11.59
CA LYS A 225 6.62 6.10 -12.78
C LYS A 225 7.03 7.55 -12.46
N ALA A 226 6.24 8.26 -11.67
CA ALA A 226 6.59 9.60 -11.19
C ALA A 226 7.83 9.58 -10.28
N LEU A 227 8.02 8.57 -9.43
CA LEU A 227 9.23 8.43 -8.61
C LEU A 227 10.47 8.22 -9.47
N PHE A 228 10.39 7.48 -10.58
CA PHE A 228 11.51 7.38 -11.53
C PHE A 228 11.87 8.73 -12.15
N PHE A 229 10.88 9.54 -12.52
CA PHE A 229 11.14 10.88 -13.02
C PHE A 229 11.78 11.78 -11.95
N ILE A 230 11.33 11.67 -10.69
CA ILE A 230 11.96 12.37 -9.56
C ILE A 230 13.42 11.95 -9.42
N GLU A 231 13.71 10.65 -9.43
CA GLU A 231 15.06 10.12 -9.30
C GLU A 231 15.98 10.57 -10.46
N LEU A 232 15.41 10.90 -11.63
CA LEU A 232 16.12 11.47 -12.78
C LEU A 232 16.22 13.01 -12.75
N GLY A 233 15.73 13.67 -11.69
CA GLY A 233 15.69 15.13 -11.61
C GLY A 233 14.65 15.77 -12.54
N GLN A 234 13.72 15.00 -13.09
CA GLN A 234 12.72 15.44 -14.07
C GLN A 234 11.39 15.75 -13.35
N PHE A 235 11.41 16.75 -12.47
CA PHE A 235 10.31 17.04 -11.54
C PHE A 235 9.03 17.51 -12.26
N ASP A 236 9.17 18.23 -13.38
CA ASP A 236 8.01 18.68 -14.17
C ASP A 236 7.23 17.48 -14.77
N GLN A 237 7.94 16.42 -15.21
CA GLN A 237 7.31 15.20 -15.69
C GLN A 237 6.60 14.45 -14.56
N ALA A 238 7.20 14.41 -13.36
CA ALA A 238 6.55 13.82 -12.20
C ALA A 238 5.27 14.57 -11.81
N LEU A 239 5.28 15.91 -11.90
CA LEU A 239 4.13 16.75 -11.62
C LEU A 239 3.05 16.59 -12.71
N ALA A 240 3.44 16.48 -13.99
CA ALA A 240 2.52 16.20 -15.09
C ALA A 240 1.79 14.85 -14.89
N ILE A 241 2.49 13.82 -14.39
CA ILE A 241 1.83 12.54 -14.04
C ILE A 241 0.78 12.75 -12.94
N TYR A 242 1.02 13.60 -11.96
CA TYR A 242 0.00 13.94 -10.95
C TYR A 242 -1.24 14.52 -11.60
N ASP A 243 -1.07 15.52 -12.48
CA ASP A 243 -2.16 16.28 -13.08
C ASP A 243 -2.94 15.46 -14.13
N ASP A 244 -2.23 14.69 -14.96
CA ASP A 244 -2.81 14.05 -16.17
C ASP A 244 -3.21 12.59 -15.93
N GLU A 245 -2.48 11.88 -15.07
CA GLU A 245 -2.60 10.42 -14.98
C GLU A 245 -3.05 9.91 -13.59
N ILE A 246 -2.83 10.67 -12.52
CA ILE A 246 -3.22 10.26 -11.17
C ILE A 246 -4.56 10.88 -10.79
N LEU A 247 -4.63 12.21 -10.71
CA LEU A 247 -5.80 12.92 -10.20
C LEU A 247 -7.09 12.63 -10.99
N PRO A 248 -7.08 12.66 -12.34
CA PRO A 248 -8.31 12.46 -13.15
C PRO A 248 -8.86 11.04 -13.10
N VAL A 249 -8.03 10.04 -12.80
CA VAL A 249 -8.42 8.62 -12.91
C VAL A 249 -8.53 7.91 -11.57
N MET A 250 -8.05 8.52 -10.47
CA MET A 250 -8.12 7.90 -9.17
C MET A 250 -9.55 7.83 -8.64
N ARG A 251 -9.84 6.80 -7.90
CA ARG A 251 -11.04 6.74 -7.08
C ARG A 251 -10.76 7.46 -5.75
N PRO A 252 -11.70 8.27 -5.23
CA PRO A 252 -11.52 8.99 -3.97
C PRO A 252 -11.65 8.04 -2.77
N VAL A 253 -10.75 7.06 -2.68
CA VAL A 253 -10.63 6.13 -1.55
C VAL A 253 -9.29 6.30 -0.88
N ALA A 254 -9.22 6.18 0.44
CA ALA A 254 -8.04 6.50 1.23
C ALA A 254 -6.75 5.84 0.71
N THR A 255 -6.84 4.56 0.30
CA THR A 255 -5.68 3.82 -0.23
C THR A 255 -5.14 4.36 -1.57
N GLN A 256 -5.96 5.08 -2.35
CA GLN A 256 -5.50 5.74 -3.58
C GLN A 256 -5.04 7.19 -3.31
N LEU A 257 -5.69 7.90 -2.40
CA LEU A 257 -5.34 9.28 -2.03
C LEU A 257 -3.93 9.40 -1.42
N CYS A 258 -3.39 8.33 -0.84
CA CYS A 258 -2.01 8.30 -0.36
C CYS A 258 -0.98 8.57 -1.47
N ASN A 259 -1.24 8.14 -2.72
CA ASN A 259 -0.30 8.30 -3.84
C ASN A 259 -0.07 9.78 -4.21
N PRO A 260 -1.11 10.57 -4.55
CA PRO A 260 -0.95 11.99 -4.84
C PRO A 260 -0.41 12.77 -3.63
N THR A 261 -0.85 12.45 -2.41
CA THR A 261 -0.33 13.09 -1.19
C THR A 261 1.19 12.88 -1.06
N ALA A 262 1.63 11.63 -1.17
CA ALA A 262 3.05 11.29 -1.06
C ALA A 262 3.90 11.88 -2.20
N LEU A 263 3.34 12.01 -3.40
CA LEU A 263 4.01 12.60 -4.55
C LEU A 263 4.22 14.11 -4.36
N LEU A 264 3.16 14.84 -4.03
CA LEU A 264 3.25 16.28 -3.79
C LEU A 264 4.21 16.61 -2.65
N TRP A 265 4.17 15.83 -1.56
CA TRP A 265 5.08 16.04 -0.43
C TRP A 265 6.54 15.88 -0.84
N ARG A 266 6.89 14.82 -1.61
CA ARG A 266 8.26 14.62 -2.10
C ARG A 266 8.71 15.76 -3.01
N LEU A 267 7.85 16.20 -3.93
CA LEU A 267 8.18 17.31 -4.83
C LEU A 267 8.43 18.61 -4.06
N GLU A 268 7.66 18.90 -3.02
CA GLU A 268 7.89 20.08 -2.18
C GLU A 268 9.13 19.97 -1.29
N LEU A 269 9.48 18.77 -0.80
CA LEU A 269 10.77 18.55 -0.13
C LEU A 269 11.94 18.93 -1.07
N LEU A 270 11.79 18.70 -2.37
CA LEU A 270 12.76 19.02 -3.40
C LEU A 270 12.67 20.48 -3.92
N GLY A 271 11.80 21.30 -3.31
CA GLY A 271 11.67 22.71 -3.62
C GLY A 271 10.67 23.06 -4.71
N LEU A 272 9.86 22.12 -5.18
CA LEU A 272 8.78 22.40 -6.13
C LEU A 272 7.57 22.98 -5.39
N ASP A 273 6.90 23.96 -5.99
CA ASP A 273 5.64 24.50 -5.47
C ASP A 273 4.46 23.66 -6.00
N ALA A 274 3.72 23.01 -5.11
CA ALA A 274 2.52 22.25 -5.47
C ALA A 274 1.32 23.14 -5.86
N GLY A 275 1.39 24.46 -5.63
CA GLY A 275 0.31 25.40 -5.93
C GLY A 275 -1.00 25.05 -5.20
N SER A 276 -2.12 25.10 -5.93
CA SER A 276 -3.46 24.80 -5.37
C SER A 276 -3.75 23.32 -5.19
N ARG A 277 -2.86 22.41 -5.58
CA ARG A 277 -3.14 20.94 -5.61
C ARG A 277 -3.49 20.37 -4.24
N TRP A 278 -2.95 20.96 -3.16
CA TRP A 278 -3.34 20.56 -1.81
C TRP A 278 -4.78 20.88 -1.47
N GLN A 279 -5.28 22.06 -1.94
CA GLN A 279 -6.67 22.48 -1.76
C GLN A 279 -7.62 21.63 -2.60
N ASP A 280 -7.19 21.14 -3.76
CA ASP A 280 -7.97 20.22 -4.60
C ASP A 280 -8.02 18.81 -4.00
N LEU A 281 -6.98 18.37 -3.32
CA LEU A 281 -6.87 17.04 -2.72
C LEU A 281 -7.59 16.91 -1.39
N LEU A 282 -7.59 17.95 -0.56
CA LEU A 282 -8.15 17.92 0.79
C LEU A 282 -9.63 17.55 0.85
N PRO A 283 -10.54 18.07 -0.01
CA PRO A 283 -11.96 17.69 0.01
C PRO A 283 -12.17 16.19 -0.18
N LEU A 284 -11.34 15.53 -0.99
CA LEU A 284 -11.39 14.09 -1.22
C LEU A 284 -11.00 13.31 0.04
N TRP A 285 -10.05 13.82 0.82
CA TRP A 285 -9.71 13.26 2.13
C TRP A 285 -10.83 13.45 3.14
N HIS A 286 -11.51 14.61 3.15
CA HIS A 286 -12.64 14.86 4.06
C HIS A 286 -13.73 13.79 3.94
N GLU A 287 -14.02 13.31 2.72
CA GLU A 287 -14.98 12.23 2.48
C GLU A 287 -14.55 10.90 3.11
N GLN A 288 -13.25 10.72 3.35
CA GLN A 288 -12.68 9.47 3.87
C GLN A 288 -12.42 9.47 5.38
N LEU A 289 -12.43 10.64 6.04
CA LEU A 289 -12.07 10.76 7.47
C LEU A 289 -12.96 9.93 8.38
N ALA A 290 -14.27 9.82 8.07
CA ALA A 290 -15.21 9.03 8.85
C ALA A 290 -14.92 7.53 8.69
N GLY A 291 -14.26 6.93 9.69
CA GLY A 291 -14.04 5.48 9.74
C GLY A 291 -12.72 4.99 9.18
N MET A 292 -11.81 5.88 8.80
CA MET A 292 -10.41 5.47 8.58
C MET A 292 -9.80 4.92 9.87
N TYR A 293 -9.01 3.85 9.76
CA TYR A 293 -8.22 3.31 10.88
C TYR A 293 -7.00 2.52 10.40
N SER A 294 -6.27 3.12 9.48
CA SER A 294 -4.95 2.68 9.11
C SER A 294 -3.97 3.79 9.44
N PRO A 295 -2.93 3.55 10.25
CA PRO A 295 -1.90 4.54 10.53
C PRO A 295 -1.37 5.20 9.26
N PHE A 296 -1.13 4.40 8.22
CA PHE A 296 -0.66 4.86 6.91
C PHE A 296 -1.58 5.90 6.27
N ASN A 297 -2.89 5.58 6.18
CA ASN A 297 -3.85 6.49 5.55
C ASN A 297 -4.00 7.79 6.35
N GLU A 298 -4.05 7.70 7.69
CA GLU A 298 -4.26 8.87 8.55
C GLU A 298 -3.06 9.80 8.58
N ILE A 299 -1.82 9.27 8.48
CA ILE A 299 -0.61 10.09 8.31
C ILE A 299 -0.71 10.89 7.01
N HIS A 300 -1.10 10.28 5.88
CA HIS A 300 -1.24 10.98 4.61
C HIS A 300 -2.37 12.02 4.62
N ALA A 301 -3.50 11.70 5.27
CA ALA A 301 -4.57 12.67 5.47
C ALA A 301 -4.12 13.86 6.32
N ALA A 302 -3.35 13.63 7.40
CA ALA A 302 -2.78 14.69 8.22
C ALA A 302 -1.81 15.58 7.43
N MET A 303 -0.96 14.99 6.58
CA MET A 303 -0.06 15.73 5.69
C MET A 303 -0.84 16.64 4.73
N SER A 304 -1.92 16.13 4.11
CA SER A 304 -2.79 16.91 3.23
C SER A 304 -3.47 18.06 3.96
N ALA A 305 -4.01 17.82 5.17
CA ALA A 305 -4.65 18.85 5.99
C ALA A 305 -3.65 19.96 6.39
N LEU A 306 -2.42 19.58 6.80
CA LEU A 306 -1.36 20.53 7.14
C LEU A 306 -0.98 21.41 5.96
N LYS A 307 -0.78 20.82 4.77
CA LYS A 307 -0.36 21.53 3.57
C LYS A 307 -1.47 22.40 2.97
N ALA A 308 -2.72 22.02 3.15
CA ALA A 308 -3.89 22.85 2.78
C ALA A 308 -4.23 23.92 3.84
N ASN A 309 -3.48 24.02 4.95
CA ASN A 309 -3.73 24.92 6.08
C ASN A 309 -5.08 24.67 6.78
N ASP A 310 -5.60 23.45 6.78
CA ASP A 310 -6.80 23.07 7.50
C ASP A 310 -6.47 22.54 8.91
N CYS A 311 -6.21 23.45 9.84
CA CYS A 311 -5.91 23.10 11.23
C CYS A 311 -7.05 22.31 11.92
N PRO A 312 -8.34 22.63 11.72
CA PRO A 312 -9.44 21.82 12.28
C PRO A 312 -9.40 20.36 11.82
N ALA A 313 -9.21 20.11 10.51
CA ALA A 313 -9.10 18.75 9.98
C ALA A 313 -7.89 18.02 10.57
N TYR A 314 -6.71 18.65 10.57
CA TYR A 314 -5.51 18.08 11.18
C TYR A 314 -5.72 17.70 12.65
N ASN A 315 -6.27 18.60 13.46
CA ASN A 315 -6.52 18.34 14.88
C ASN A 315 -7.48 17.17 15.07
N SER A 316 -8.54 17.10 14.29
CA SER A 316 -9.51 15.98 14.34
C SER A 316 -8.83 14.64 14.00
N ILE A 317 -7.97 14.59 12.97
CA ILE A 317 -7.21 13.39 12.58
C ILE A 317 -6.29 12.98 13.73
N LEU A 318 -5.52 13.91 14.27
CA LEU A 318 -4.56 13.65 15.35
C LEU A 318 -5.26 13.12 16.62
N GLU A 319 -6.39 13.71 17.02
CA GLU A 319 -7.17 13.23 18.16
C GLU A 319 -7.73 11.83 17.94
N ASN A 320 -8.17 11.51 16.72
CA ASN A 320 -8.60 10.16 16.36
C ASN A 320 -7.43 9.16 16.46
N MET A 321 -6.24 9.51 15.98
CA MET A 321 -5.03 8.68 16.12
C MET A 321 -4.69 8.44 17.59
N LYS A 322 -4.69 9.50 18.43
CA LYS A 322 -4.42 9.41 19.88
C LYS A 322 -5.43 8.50 20.57
N SER A 323 -6.71 8.65 20.28
CA SER A 323 -7.78 7.81 20.84
C SER A 323 -7.56 6.33 20.48
N ARG A 324 -7.16 6.03 19.24
CA ARG A 324 -6.86 4.66 18.81
C ARG A 324 -5.60 4.10 19.45
N GLY A 325 -4.59 4.92 19.66
CA GLY A 325 -3.36 4.55 20.38
C GLY A 325 -3.60 4.18 21.85
N GLN A 326 -4.65 4.75 22.46
CA GLN A 326 -5.07 4.43 23.85
C GLN A 326 -6.03 3.25 23.92
N GLY A 327 -6.51 2.74 22.78
CA GLY A 327 -7.45 1.62 22.71
C GLY A 327 -6.79 0.26 22.95
N ASN A 328 -7.63 -0.79 22.98
CA ASN A 328 -7.20 -2.17 23.19
C ASN A 328 -7.03 -2.97 21.89
N SER A 329 -7.01 -2.31 20.71
CA SER A 329 -6.81 -3.00 19.45
C SER A 329 -5.35 -3.43 19.28
N GLU A 330 -5.10 -4.47 18.48
CA GLU A 330 -3.73 -4.88 18.12
C GLU A 330 -2.98 -3.81 17.32
N LEU A 331 -3.68 -2.80 16.79
CA LEU A 331 -3.08 -1.68 16.07
C LEU A 331 -2.70 -0.49 16.99
N ALA A 332 -3.15 -0.48 18.26
CA ALA A 332 -2.89 0.62 19.18
C ALA A 332 -1.40 0.97 19.32
N PRO A 333 -0.44 0.02 19.40
CA PRO A 333 0.98 0.35 19.42
C PRO A 333 1.46 1.08 18.16
N ALA A 334 0.95 0.71 16.97
CA ALA A 334 1.31 1.39 15.71
C ALA A 334 0.86 2.86 15.71
N TYR A 335 -0.31 3.14 16.30
CA TYR A 335 -0.76 4.52 16.46
C TYR A 335 0.05 5.29 17.48
N ASN A 336 0.22 4.73 18.68
CA ASN A 336 0.84 5.43 19.79
C ASN A 336 2.36 5.62 19.60
N GLU A 337 3.03 4.59 19.09
CA GLU A 337 4.49 4.58 18.97
C GLU A 337 5.02 5.17 17.65
N VAL A 338 4.17 5.24 16.61
CA VAL A 338 4.62 5.64 15.26
C VAL A 338 3.74 6.72 14.63
N ALA A 339 2.42 6.48 14.48
CA ALA A 339 1.58 7.39 13.70
C ALA A 339 1.42 8.77 14.34
N VAL A 340 1.16 8.82 15.65
CA VAL A 340 1.03 10.09 16.39
C VAL A 340 2.35 10.87 16.38
N PRO A 341 3.50 10.28 16.72
CA PRO A 341 4.79 10.96 16.61
C PRO A 341 5.09 11.51 15.21
N ILE A 342 4.81 10.74 14.15
CA ILE A 342 5.00 11.20 12.77
C ILE A 342 4.09 12.39 12.47
N ALA A 343 2.78 12.31 12.78
CA ALA A 343 1.84 13.40 12.50
C ALA A 343 2.22 14.69 13.23
N GLU A 344 2.65 14.60 14.50
CA GLU A 344 3.12 15.75 15.27
C GLU A 344 4.42 16.34 14.71
N ALA A 345 5.36 15.49 14.27
CA ALA A 345 6.60 15.93 13.64
C ALA A 345 6.37 16.59 12.28
N MET A 346 5.43 16.07 11.46
CA MET A 346 5.03 16.70 10.20
C MET A 346 4.44 18.10 10.43
N ASN A 347 3.66 18.28 11.49
CA ASN A 347 3.17 19.60 11.86
C ASN A 347 4.31 20.56 12.23
N LYS A 348 5.29 20.10 12.99
CA LYS A 348 6.50 20.89 13.29
C LYS A 348 7.26 21.28 12.02
N PHE A 349 7.44 20.31 11.11
CA PHE A 349 8.12 20.52 9.84
C PHE A 349 7.43 21.60 9.00
N VAL A 350 6.10 21.53 8.83
CA VAL A 350 5.32 22.51 8.05
C VAL A 350 5.38 23.91 8.67
N ASN A 351 5.45 24.01 10.00
CA ASN A 351 5.56 25.28 10.71
C ASN A 351 7.00 25.81 10.81
N GLY A 352 7.99 25.17 10.17
CA GLY A 352 9.38 25.62 10.14
C GLY A 352 10.22 25.24 11.38
N ASP A 353 9.63 24.50 12.34
CA ASP A 353 10.37 23.99 13.50
C ASP A 353 11.07 22.67 13.13
N TYR A 354 12.05 22.76 12.23
CA TYR A 354 12.73 21.60 11.65
C TYR A 354 13.51 20.79 12.67
N LYS A 355 14.08 21.43 13.68
CA LYS A 355 14.80 20.72 14.75
C LYS A 355 13.82 19.86 15.57
N ALA A 356 12.70 20.40 15.98
CA ALA A 356 11.69 19.63 16.71
C ALA A 356 11.03 18.54 15.83
N ALA A 357 10.91 18.77 14.52
CA ALA A 357 10.46 17.75 13.59
C ALA A 357 11.45 16.58 13.52
N LEU A 358 12.76 16.87 13.36
CA LEU A 358 13.81 15.85 13.36
C LEU A 358 13.84 15.05 14.67
N ASP A 359 13.82 15.75 15.81
CA ASP A 359 13.85 15.12 17.14
C ASP A 359 12.61 14.21 17.39
N GLY A 360 11.48 14.54 16.78
CA GLY A 360 10.28 13.72 16.81
C GLY A 360 10.31 12.50 15.89
N LEU A 361 11.01 12.59 14.74
CA LEU A 361 11.09 11.50 13.75
C LEU A 361 12.20 10.49 14.05
N LEU A 362 13.36 10.91 14.56
CA LEU A 362 14.49 10.02 14.81
C LEU A 362 14.14 8.80 15.72
N PRO A 363 13.38 8.96 16.82
CA PRO A 363 13.03 7.83 17.67
C PRO A 363 12.16 6.76 16.99
N VAL A 364 11.42 7.13 15.93
CA VAL A 364 10.52 6.21 15.22
C VAL A 364 11.17 5.54 14.00
N GLN A 365 12.39 5.95 13.60
CA GLN A 365 13.08 5.45 12.41
C GLN A 365 13.10 3.92 12.35
N GLY A 366 13.57 3.25 13.40
CA GLY A 366 13.67 1.78 13.46
C GLY A 366 12.32 1.05 13.50
N SER A 367 11.21 1.77 13.66
CA SER A 367 9.86 1.22 13.75
C SER A 367 8.90 1.74 12.67
N LEU A 368 9.41 2.48 11.68
CA LEU A 368 8.61 3.05 10.57
C LEU A 368 7.72 2.02 9.86
N TRP A 369 8.17 0.77 9.77
CA TRP A 369 7.37 -0.29 9.18
C TRP A 369 5.98 -0.42 9.80
N ARG A 370 5.80 -0.08 11.10
CA ARG A 370 4.51 -0.17 11.79
C ARG A 370 3.47 0.82 11.30
N MET A 371 3.86 1.88 10.56
CA MET A 371 2.88 2.76 9.93
C MET A 371 2.10 2.07 8.81
N GLY A 372 2.63 1.00 8.24
CA GLY A 372 2.09 0.32 7.06
C GLY A 372 2.76 0.77 5.77
N GLY A 373 2.30 0.23 4.65
CA GLY A 373 2.85 0.50 3.33
C GLY A 373 4.11 -0.31 3.01
N SER A 374 4.60 -0.15 1.79
CA SER A 374 5.84 -0.74 1.28
C SER A 374 7.07 0.06 1.70
N ILE A 375 8.27 -0.49 1.48
CA ILE A 375 9.54 0.23 1.70
C ILE A 375 9.55 1.54 0.92
N ALA A 376 9.21 1.52 -0.37
CA ALA A 376 9.15 2.70 -1.24
C ALA A 376 8.16 3.78 -0.71
N GLN A 377 7.04 3.36 -0.14
CA GLN A 377 6.06 4.29 0.41
C GLN A 377 6.53 4.94 1.72
N ARG A 378 7.17 4.18 2.61
CA ARG A 378 7.70 4.68 3.88
C ARG A 378 8.91 5.60 3.72
N ASP A 379 9.65 5.47 2.64
CA ASP A 379 10.83 6.29 2.30
C ASP A 379 10.55 7.81 2.36
N LEU A 380 9.30 8.21 2.17
CA LEU A 380 8.83 9.59 2.34
C LEU A 380 9.18 10.18 3.72
N ILE A 381 9.06 9.39 4.77
CA ILE A 381 9.35 9.83 6.15
C ILE A 381 10.86 10.01 6.32
N GLU A 382 11.66 9.11 5.74
CA GLU A 382 13.12 9.22 5.76
C GLU A 382 13.62 10.46 5.00
N TRP A 383 13.02 10.78 3.84
CA TRP A 383 13.30 12.04 3.14
C TRP A 383 13.00 13.24 4.01
N THR A 384 11.88 13.21 4.74
CA THR A 384 11.49 14.30 5.64
C THR A 384 12.48 14.44 6.80
N MET A 385 13.02 13.32 7.33
CA MET A 385 14.09 13.37 8.36
C MET A 385 15.36 14.05 7.83
N VAL A 386 15.79 13.65 6.62
CA VAL A 386 16.99 14.26 5.99
C VAL A 386 16.78 15.75 5.80
N GLU A 387 15.67 16.15 5.18
CA GLU A 387 15.36 17.57 4.94
C GLU A 387 15.20 18.36 6.24
N ALA A 388 14.58 17.78 7.28
CA ALA A 388 14.50 18.42 8.58
C ALA A 388 15.89 18.65 9.18
N GLY A 389 16.81 17.70 9.04
CA GLY A 389 18.20 17.81 9.47
C GLY A 389 18.97 18.91 8.71
N ILE A 390 18.82 18.95 7.39
CA ILE A 390 19.44 19.98 6.53
C ILE A 390 18.92 21.38 6.93
N ARG A 391 17.61 21.57 6.97
CA ARG A 391 16.98 22.87 7.27
C ARG A 391 17.18 23.31 8.73
N ALA A 392 17.36 22.37 9.66
CA ALA A 392 17.72 22.68 11.04
C ALA A 392 19.20 23.00 11.25
N GLY A 393 20.06 22.81 10.26
CA GLY A 393 21.52 22.94 10.39
C GLY A 393 22.19 21.82 11.19
N GLU A 394 21.50 20.70 11.40
CA GLU A 394 22.00 19.51 12.10
C GLU A 394 22.88 18.65 11.16
N LYS A 395 23.94 19.24 10.61
CA LYS A 395 24.77 18.68 9.53
C LYS A 395 25.22 17.23 9.78
N ASN A 396 25.69 16.91 10.98
CA ASN A 396 26.19 15.57 11.26
C ASN A 396 25.08 14.51 11.26
N VAL A 397 23.90 14.87 11.77
CA VAL A 397 22.74 13.96 11.80
C VAL A 397 22.23 13.74 10.37
N ALA A 398 22.02 14.81 9.61
CA ALA A 398 21.57 14.72 8.22
C ALA A 398 22.57 13.94 7.36
N MET A 399 23.89 14.19 7.51
CA MET A 399 24.94 13.44 6.82
C MET A 399 24.90 11.95 7.15
N SER A 400 24.67 11.58 8.41
CA SER A 400 24.53 10.18 8.83
C SER A 400 23.34 9.51 8.16
N LEU A 401 22.18 10.19 8.13
CA LEU A 401 20.98 9.69 7.46
C LEU A 401 21.19 9.52 5.94
N VAL A 402 21.84 10.50 5.28
CA VAL A 402 22.15 10.40 3.83
C VAL A 402 23.13 9.26 3.56
N ASN A 403 24.16 9.08 4.38
CA ASN A 403 25.12 7.97 4.23
C ASN A 403 24.46 6.61 4.38
N GLU A 404 23.52 6.44 5.32
CA GLU A 404 22.72 5.24 5.46
C GLU A 404 21.93 4.94 4.18
N ARG A 405 21.28 5.94 3.60
CA ARG A 405 20.55 5.85 2.35
C ARG A 405 21.46 5.54 1.15
N LEU A 406 22.62 6.17 1.06
CA LEU A 406 23.62 5.91 0.01
C LEU A 406 24.21 4.48 0.12
N SER A 407 24.29 3.91 1.33
CA SER A 407 24.76 2.52 1.48
C SER A 407 23.84 1.50 0.82
N SER A 408 22.54 1.79 0.74
CA SER A 408 21.55 0.93 0.08
C SER A 408 21.29 1.34 -1.38
N ARG A 409 21.39 2.62 -1.71
CA ARG A 409 21.16 3.19 -3.05
C ARG A 409 22.28 4.16 -3.44
N PRO A 410 23.47 3.62 -3.77
CA PRO A 410 24.69 4.46 -4.00
C PRO A 410 24.57 5.38 -5.22
N ASP A 411 23.78 4.99 -6.23
CA ASP A 411 23.61 5.73 -7.48
C ASP A 411 22.39 6.66 -7.48
N SER A 412 21.71 6.83 -6.34
CA SER A 412 20.54 7.71 -6.23
C SER A 412 20.93 9.17 -6.41
N VAL A 413 20.35 9.82 -7.43
CA VAL A 413 20.55 11.25 -7.71
C VAL A 413 19.99 12.11 -6.57
N ILE A 414 18.88 11.70 -5.97
CA ILE A 414 18.25 12.42 -4.85
C ILE A 414 19.11 12.33 -3.59
N ASN A 415 19.67 11.16 -3.26
CA ASN A 415 20.57 11.04 -2.12
C ASN A 415 21.87 11.85 -2.35
N ALA A 416 22.38 11.88 -3.60
CA ALA A 416 23.53 12.73 -3.96
C ALA A 416 23.20 14.23 -3.83
N ARG A 417 21.98 14.64 -4.20
CA ARG A 417 21.50 16.03 -4.00
C ARG A 417 21.48 16.40 -2.52
N PHE A 418 20.88 15.56 -1.65
CA PHE A 418 20.88 15.80 -0.21
C PHE A 418 22.31 15.95 0.36
N MET A 419 23.25 15.16 -0.17
CA MET A 419 24.66 15.27 0.22
C MET A 419 25.27 16.60 -0.25
N GLY A 420 24.92 17.09 -1.45
CA GLY A 420 25.32 18.40 -1.97
C GLY A 420 24.81 19.55 -1.10
N ASP A 421 23.54 19.52 -0.73
CA ASP A 421 22.89 20.54 0.12
C ASP A 421 23.55 20.64 1.53
N LEU A 422 24.22 19.59 1.99
CA LEU A 422 25.00 19.57 3.24
C LEU A 422 26.39 20.18 3.11
N GLY A 423 26.92 20.21 1.88
CA GLY A 423 28.27 20.77 1.58
C GLY A 423 28.31 22.28 1.43
N GLU A 424 27.16 22.91 1.20
CA GLU A 424 26.99 24.36 1.14
C GLU A 424 26.69 24.93 2.54
#